data_9637ebf0dd489500a642ab7d7a967fd2
#
_entry.id   9637ebf0dd489500a642ab7d7a967fd2
#
_cell.length_a   1.000
_cell.length_b   1.000
_cell.length_c   1.000
_cell.angle_alpha   90.00
_cell.angle_beta   90.00
_cell.angle_gamma   90.00
#
_symmetry.space_group_name_H-M   'P 1'
#
loop_
_entity.id
_entity.type
_entity.pdbx_description
1 polymer ?
#
loop_
_entity_poly.entity_id
_entity_poly.type
_entity_poly.pdbx_seq_one_letter_code
_entity_poly.pdbx_strand_id
1 'polypeptide(L)'
;MRKVKVAAVQMRCTRDVNENIANAERLVRKAAADGAQIILLPELFENRYFCQERRYESYALATSPAENPAVRQMQALAAELGVVIPVSFYERAGTALYNSVAVIDADGSICGIYRKTHIPDDHFYQEKFYFTPGDTGFRVWNTRYARIGVGICWDQWFPEAARCMALMGAELLFYPTAIGSEPILEVDSAPHWQRCMQGHSAANLMPVI
;
A
#
# COMPACT_ATOMS: atom_id res chain seq x y z
N MET A 1 -12.29 22.28 12.91
CA MET A 1 -12.05 20.87 12.50
C MET A 1 -11.01 20.90 11.38
N ARG A 2 -9.88 20.16 11.51
CA ARG A 2 -8.84 20.09 10.48
C ARG A 2 -9.37 19.27 9.31
N LYS A 3 -9.23 19.77 8.08
CA LYS A 3 -9.56 19.03 6.86
C LYS A 3 -8.25 18.53 6.23
N VAL A 4 -8.20 17.25 5.89
CA VAL A 4 -7.11 16.64 5.13
C VAL A 4 -7.70 16.06 3.85
N LYS A 5 -7.17 16.47 2.70
CA LYS A 5 -7.57 15.94 1.41
C LYS A 5 -6.70 14.74 1.07
N VAL A 6 -7.32 13.61 0.83
CA VAL A 6 -6.65 12.37 0.45
C VAL A 6 -6.98 11.99 -0.98
N ALA A 7 -6.10 11.26 -1.64
CA ALA A 7 -6.35 10.67 -2.95
C ALA A 7 -5.96 9.19 -2.95
N ALA A 8 -6.79 8.35 -3.56
CA ALA A 8 -6.45 6.99 -3.93
C ALA A 8 -6.22 6.96 -5.44
N VAL A 9 -5.06 6.49 -5.85
CA VAL A 9 -4.66 6.37 -7.25
C VAL A 9 -5.01 4.98 -7.74
N GLN A 10 -5.69 4.91 -8.88
CA GLN A 10 -5.89 3.67 -9.63
C GLN A 10 -5.14 3.75 -10.94
N MET A 11 -4.32 2.74 -11.23
CA MET A 11 -3.50 2.71 -12.42
C MET A 11 -3.34 1.30 -12.98
N ARG A 12 -3.10 1.23 -14.29
CA ARG A 12 -2.65 0.00 -14.93
C ARG A 12 -1.16 -0.16 -14.68
N CYS A 13 -0.73 -1.36 -14.29
CA CYS A 13 0.67 -1.74 -14.18
C CYS A 13 1.08 -2.67 -15.33
N THR A 14 2.23 -2.40 -15.92
CA THR A 14 2.86 -3.20 -16.98
C THR A 14 4.02 -4.01 -16.42
N ARG A 15 4.76 -4.70 -17.30
CA ARG A 15 6.00 -5.40 -16.91
C ARG A 15 7.22 -4.48 -16.86
N ASP A 16 7.08 -3.25 -17.34
CA ASP A 16 8.16 -2.26 -17.32
C ASP A 16 8.05 -1.41 -16.05
N VAL A 17 9.02 -1.59 -15.16
CA VAL A 17 9.13 -0.88 -13.89
C VAL A 17 9.22 0.63 -14.09
N ASN A 18 9.98 1.08 -15.09
CA ASN A 18 10.17 2.52 -15.34
C ASN A 18 8.88 3.16 -15.84
N GLU A 19 8.15 2.47 -16.73
CA GLU A 19 6.83 2.93 -17.19
C GLU A 19 5.84 3.07 -16.04
N ASN A 20 5.81 2.08 -15.12
CA ASN A 20 4.93 2.12 -13.96
C ASN A 20 5.27 3.26 -13.00
N ILE A 21 6.56 3.45 -12.70
CA ILE A 21 7.02 4.54 -11.83
C ILE A 21 6.70 5.90 -12.45
N ALA A 22 6.97 6.09 -13.74
CA ALA A 22 6.65 7.34 -14.44
C ALA A 22 5.14 7.63 -14.46
N ASN A 23 4.31 6.59 -14.65
CA ASN A 23 2.86 6.75 -14.60
C ASN A 23 2.37 7.08 -13.18
N ALA A 24 2.93 6.44 -12.15
CA ALA A 24 2.64 6.75 -10.75
C ALA A 24 3.02 8.20 -10.42
N GLU A 25 4.21 8.65 -10.81
CA GLU A 25 4.65 10.04 -10.64
C GLU A 25 3.65 11.03 -11.27
N ARG A 26 3.28 10.81 -12.53
CA ARG A 26 2.31 11.65 -13.23
C ARG A 26 0.98 11.75 -12.48
N LEU A 27 0.49 10.64 -11.93
CA LEU A 27 -0.77 10.59 -11.18
C LEU A 27 -0.64 11.25 -9.81
N VAL A 28 0.49 11.07 -9.12
CA VAL A 28 0.78 11.76 -7.85
C VAL A 28 0.83 13.28 -8.06
N ARG A 29 1.54 13.76 -9.11
CA ARG A 29 1.57 15.18 -9.46
C ARG A 29 0.18 15.74 -9.73
N LYS A 30 -0.66 14.97 -10.45
CA LYS A 30 -2.05 15.37 -10.69
C LYS A 30 -2.83 15.47 -9.38
N ALA A 31 -2.77 14.46 -8.51
CA ALA A 31 -3.47 14.46 -7.24
C ALA A 31 -3.01 15.62 -6.33
N ALA A 32 -1.71 15.89 -6.28
CA ALA A 32 -1.14 17.03 -5.54
C ALA A 32 -1.63 18.38 -6.11
N ALA A 33 -1.65 18.54 -7.43
CA ALA A 33 -2.20 19.73 -8.09
C ALA A 33 -3.70 19.94 -7.78
N ASP A 34 -4.45 18.85 -7.62
CA ASP A 34 -5.85 18.86 -7.18
C ASP A 34 -5.95 19.12 -5.66
N GLY A 35 -4.84 19.31 -4.95
CA GLY A 35 -4.76 19.68 -3.53
C GLY A 35 -4.74 18.49 -2.56
N ALA A 36 -4.49 17.26 -3.02
CA ALA A 36 -4.31 16.12 -2.12
C ALA A 36 -3.03 16.27 -1.29
N GLN A 37 -3.12 15.92 -0.02
CA GLN A 37 -2.04 16.02 0.97
C GLN A 37 -1.47 14.64 1.33
N ILE A 38 -2.30 13.59 1.24
CA ILE A 38 -1.87 12.20 1.40
C ILE A 38 -2.37 11.43 0.17
N ILE A 39 -1.47 10.73 -0.51
CA ILE A 39 -1.75 10.08 -1.78
C ILE A 39 -1.38 8.62 -1.70
N LEU A 40 -2.36 7.73 -1.84
CA LEU A 40 -2.19 6.28 -1.83
C LEU A 40 -1.98 5.76 -3.25
N LEU A 41 -0.90 4.99 -3.45
CA LEU A 41 -0.64 4.21 -4.65
C LEU A 41 -1.10 2.76 -4.48
N PRO A 42 -1.34 2.00 -5.56
CA PRO A 42 -1.72 0.59 -5.45
C PRO A 42 -0.61 -0.27 -4.84
N GLU A 43 -0.99 -1.45 -4.35
CA GLU A 43 -0.06 -2.48 -3.88
C GLU A 43 0.87 -2.93 -5.01
N LEU A 44 2.20 -2.99 -4.73
CA LEU A 44 3.24 -3.48 -5.65
C LEU A 44 3.22 -2.83 -7.05
N PHE A 45 2.80 -1.57 -7.13
CA PHE A 45 2.51 -0.86 -8.38
C PHE A 45 3.71 -0.73 -9.32
N GLU A 46 4.93 -0.85 -8.81
CA GLU A 46 6.14 -0.80 -9.65
C GLU A 46 6.25 -1.97 -10.62
N ASN A 47 5.51 -3.05 -10.36
CA ASN A 47 5.46 -4.23 -11.20
C ASN A 47 4.01 -4.57 -11.59
N ARG A 48 3.84 -5.28 -12.70
CA ARG A 48 2.60 -6.04 -12.84
C ARG A 48 2.51 -7.01 -11.66
N TYR A 49 1.32 -7.15 -11.04
CA TYR A 49 1.13 -8.04 -9.90
C TYR A 49 1.58 -9.47 -10.25
N PHE A 50 2.81 -9.80 -9.86
CA PHE A 50 3.50 -11.05 -10.24
C PHE A 50 3.03 -12.26 -9.44
N CYS A 51 2.33 -12.05 -8.34
CA CYS A 51 1.85 -13.12 -7.47
C CYS A 51 0.69 -13.93 -8.07
N GLN A 52 0.24 -13.61 -9.29
CA GLN A 52 -0.73 -14.44 -10.03
C GLN A 52 -0.17 -15.82 -10.39
N GLU A 53 1.15 -15.95 -10.48
CA GLU A 53 1.87 -17.17 -10.85
C GLU A 53 3.05 -17.38 -9.90
N ARG A 54 3.50 -18.63 -9.76
CA ARG A 54 4.72 -18.98 -9.02
C ARG A 54 5.90 -19.02 -9.99
N ARG A 55 6.74 -17.98 -9.95
CA ARG A 55 7.92 -17.83 -10.81
C ARG A 55 9.14 -17.49 -10.00
N TYR A 56 10.16 -18.34 -10.07
CA TYR A 56 11.43 -18.11 -9.35
C TYR A 56 12.14 -16.83 -9.80
N GLU A 57 11.99 -16.44 -11.06
CA GLU A 57 12.60 -15.23 -11.62
C GLU A 57 12.10 -13.96 -10.89
N SER A 58 10.88 -13.97 -10.38
CA SER A 58 10.31 -12.84 -9.66
C SER A 58 11.00 -12.53 -8.33
N TYR A 59 11.77 -13.46 -7.76
CA TYR A 59 12.58 -13.19 -6.56
C TYR A 59 13.65 -12.11 -6.80
N ALA A 60 14.07 -11.92 -8.05
CA ALA A 60 15.02 -10.87 -8.42
C ALA A 60 14.43 -9.45 -8.36
N LEU A 61 13.10 -9.32 -8.29
CA LEU A 61 12.42 -8.03 -8.17
C LEU A 61 12.53 -7.42 -6.76
N ALA A 62 12.87 -8.25 -5.76
CA ALA A 62 12.96 -7.80 -4.37
C ALA A 62 14.23 -6.96 -4.13
N THR A 63 14.05 -5.79 -3.54
CA THR A 63 15.14 -4.85 -3.22
C THR A 63 15.07 -4.38 -1.78
N SER A 64 16.18 -3.85 -1.24
CA SER A 64 16.11 -3.11 0.01
C SER A 64 15.36 -1.78 -0.20
N PRO A 65 14.79 -1.18 0.86
CA PRO A 65 14.11 0.12 0.74
C PRO A 65 15.00 1.21 0.13
N ALA A 66 16.29 1.21 0.48
CA ALA A 66 17.26 2.21 -0.01
C ALA A 66 17.61 2.03 -1.49
N GLU A 67 17.48 0.82 -2.04
CA GLU A 67 17.78 0.51 -3.43
C GLU A 67 16.54 0.53 -4.32
N ASN A 68 15.34 0.45 -3.72
CA ASN A 68 14.11 0.37 -4.48
C ASN A 68 13.85 1.63 -5.31
N PRO A 69 13.70 1.51 -6.64
CA PRO A 69 13.57 2.68 -7.51
C PRO A 69 12.27 3.45 -7.27
N ALA A 70 11.16 2.77 -6.99
CA ALA A 70 9.87 3.42 -6.72
C ALA A 70 9.89 4.18 -5.39
N VAL A 71 10.45 3.58 -4.32
CA VAL A 71 10.61 4.25 -3.02
C VAL A 71 11.45 5.52 -3.18
N ARG A 72 12.62 5.44 -3.83
CA ARG A 72 13.49 6.60 -4.05
C ARG A 72 12.82 7.71 -4.86
N GLN A 73 12.12 7.35 -5.94
CA GLN A 73 11.41 8.32 -6.76
C GLN A 73 10.29 9.00 -5.96
N MET A 74 9.52 8.23 -5.19
CA MET A 74 8.44 8.79 -4.39
C MET A 74 8.94 9.61 -3.20
N GLN A 75 10.12 9.32 -2.64
CA GLN A 75 10.76 10.21 -1.63
C GLN A 75 11.08 11.59 -2.21
N ALA A 76 11.72 11.63 -3.38
CA ALA A 76 12.02 12.89 -4.05
C ALA A 76 10.73 13.67 -4.38
N LEU A 77 9.71 12.97 -4.86
CA LEU A 77 8.43 13.55 -5.24
C LEU A 77 7.64 14.06 -4.01
N ALA A 78 7.65 13.31 -2.91
CA ALA A 78 7.03 13.72 -1.65
C ALA A 78 7.64 15.02 -1.12
N ALA A 79 8.97 15.14 -1.12
CA ALA A 79 9.68 16.35 -0.72
C ALA A 79 9.39 17.53 -1.65
N GLU A 80 9.39 17.30 -2.96
CA GLU A 80 9.12 18.33 -3.96
C GLU A 80 7.71 18.92 -3.84
N LEU A 81 6.71 18.04 -3.68
CA LEU A 81 5.28 18.41 -3.67
C LEU A 81 4.74 18.71 -2.28
N GLY A 82 5.48 18.37 -1.22
CA GLY A 82 5.03 18.51 0.16
C GLY A 82 3.87 17.58 0.50
N VAL A 83 3.84 16.34 -0.03
CA VAL A 83 2.76 15.35 0.16
C VAL A 83 3.26 14.09 0.86
N VAL A 84 2.36 13.42 1.58
CA VAL A 84 2.62 12.11 2.19
C VAL A 84 2.27 11.00 1.21
N ILE A 85 3.16 10.01 1.05
CA ILE A 85 2.94 8.89 0.11
C ILE A 85 3.28 7.58 0.79
N PRO A 86 2.29 6.73 1.15
CA PRO A 86 2.53 5.32 1.43
C PRO A 86 2.89 4.58 0.14
N VAL A 87 4.08 3.97 0.09
CA VAL A 87 4.64 3.33 -1.11
C VAL A 87 4.78 1.84 -0.89
N SER A 88 3.97 1.04 -1.58
CA SER A 88 4.07 -0.41 -1.55
C SER A 88 5.17 -0.90 -2.49
N PHE A 89 5.98 -1.86 -2.02
CA PHE A 89 7.11 -2.42 -2.76
C PHE A 89 7.45 -3.83 -2.30
N TYR A 90 8.21 -4.57 -3.12
CA TYR A 90 8.72 -5.89 -2.78
C TYR A 90 10.05 -5.76 -2.04
N GLU A 91 10.02 -5.98 -0.72
CA GLU A 91 11.17 -5.79 0.16
C GLU A 91 12.04 -7.04 0.27
N ARG A 92 13.36 -6.84 0.18
CA ARG A 92 14.39 -7.78 0.64
C ARG A 92 15.01 -7.27 1.93
N ALA A 93 14.86 -8.03 3.02
CA ALA A 93 15.48 -7.74 4.31
C ALA A 93 16.35 -8.95 4.74
N GLY A 94 17.65 -8.89 4.45
CA GLY A 94 18.54 -10.03 4.61
C GLY A 94 18.13 -11.20 3.71
N THR A 95 17.79 -12.33 4.32
CA THR A 95 17.31 -13.53 3.61
C THR A 95 15.77 -13.60 3.48
N ALA A 96 15.04 -12.74 4.19
CA ALA A 96 13.60 -12.71 4.14
C ALA A 96 13.07 -11.73 3.09
N LEU A 97 11.89 -12.04 2.53
CA LEU A 97 11.22 -11.26 1.50
C LEU A 97 9.81 -10.89 1.99
N TYR A 98 9.43 -9.64 1.82
CA TYR A 98 8.17 -9.12 2.34
C TYR A 98 7.40 -8.29 1.29
N ASN A 99 6.09 -8.32 1.39
CA ASN A 99 5.22 -7.31 0.80
C ASN A 99 5.15 -6.14 1.80
N SER A 100 5.70 -5.00 1.44
CA SER A 100 5.95 -3.91 2.39
C SER A 100 5.40 -2.57 1.90
N VAL A 101 5.14 -1.67 2.86
CA VAL A 101 4.85 -0.25 2.58
C VAL A 101 5.85 0.61 3.33
N ALA A 102 6.56 1.47 2.61
CA ALA A 102 7.31 2.57 3.18
C ALA A 102 6.37 3.78 3.32
N VAL A 103 6.20 4.30 4.53
CA VAL A 103 5.43 5.54 4.76
C VAL A 103 6.37 6.72 4.61
N ILE A 104 6.21 7.49 3.55
CA ILE A 104 7.04 8.65 3.22
C ILE A 104 6.31 9.91 3.64
N ASP A 105 6.93 10.74 4.48
CA ASP A 105 6.37 12.02 4.91
C ASP A 105 6.59 13.12 3.85
N ALA A 106 5.97 14.25 4.06
CA ALA A 106 5.96 15.39 3.15
C ALA A 106 7.32 16.10 2.96
N ASP A 107 8.33 15.73 3.72
CA ASP A 107 9.72 16.16 3.56
C ASP A 107 10.57 15.12 2.80
N GLY A 108 9.97 13.99 2.38
CA GLY A 108 10.63 12.89 1.71
C GLY A 108 11.28 11.87 2.65
N SER A 109 11.22 12.08 3.97
CA SER A 109 11.74 11.12 4.94
C SER A 109 10.83 9.89 5.06
N ILE A 110 11.42 8.71 5.30
CA ILE A 110 10.67 7.49 5.59
C ILE A 110 10.37 7.46 7.09
N CYS A 111 9.10 7.60 7.47
CA CYS A 111 8.64 7.47 8.86
C CYS A 111 8.84 6.06 9.40
N GLY A 112 8.75 5.06 8.52
CA GLY A 112 8.92 3.65 8.85
C GLY A 112 8.34 2.73 7.79
N ILE A 113 8.47 1.42 8.04
CA ILE A 113 8.01 0.37 7.13
C ILE A 113 7.00 -0.51 7.86
N TYR A 114 5.92 -0.84 7.15
CA TYR A 114 4.99 -1.89 7.50
C TYR A 114 5.20 -3.07 6.57
N ARG A 115 5.24 -4.27 7.11
CA ARG A 115 5.28 -5.54 6.38
C ARG A 115 3.94 -6.25 6.51
N LYS A 116 3.35 -6.63 5.40
CA LYS A 116 2.03 -7.27 5.33
C LYS A 116 1.95 -8.46 6.29
N THR A 117 1.01 -8.42 7.21
CA THR A 117 0.84 -9.44 8.25
C THR A 117 0.14 -10.67 7.70
N HIS A 118 -0.95 -10.47 6.94
CA HIS A 118 -1.79 -11.55 6.44
C HIS A 118 -1.50 -11.79 4.97
N ILE A 119 -0.90 -12.93 4.67
CA ILE A 119 -0.45 -13.30 3.33
C ILE A 119 -1.42 -14.30 2.71
N PRO A 120 -2.13 -13.95 1.62
CA PRO A 120 -3.03 -14.87 0.93
C PRO A 120 -2.28 -15.96 0.18
N ASP A 121 -2.95 -17.08 -0.05
CA ASP A 121 -2.48 -18.15 -0.93
C ASP A 121 -3.69 -18.82 -1.60
N ASP A 122 -4.10 -18.27 -2.73
CA ASP A 122 -5.22 -18.76 -3.51
C ASP A 122 -4.97 -18.53 -5.01
N HIS A 123 -5.92 -18.94 -5.86
CA HIS A 123 -5.85 -18.69 -7.31
C HIS A 123 -5.59 -17.20 -7.59
N PHE A 124 -4.58 -16.94 -8.40
CA PHE A 124 -4.10 -15.58 -8.77
C PHE A 124 -3.57 -14.72 -7.62
N TYR A 125 -3.48 -15.26 -6.39
CA TYR A 125 -2.92 -14.62 -5.19
C TYR A 125 -1.93 -15.55 -4.50
N GLN A 126 -0.89 -15.99 -5.22
CA GLN A 126 0.13 -16.95 -4.76
C GLN A 126 1.18 -16.27 -3.88
N GLU A 127 0.74 -15.40 -2.96
CA GLU A 127 1.66 -14.54 -2.20
C GLU A 127 2.55 -15.31 -1.22
N LYS A 128 2.07 -16.43 -0.65
CA LYS A 128 2.91 -17.26 0.24
C LYS A 128 4.13 -17.87 -0.44
N PHE A 129 4.13 -17.96 -1.77
CA PHE A 129 5.32 -18.37 -2.51
C PHE A 129 6.43 -17.31 -2.46
N TYR A 130 6.09 -16.04 -2.31
CA TYR A 130 7.02 -14.92 -2.39
C TYR A 130 7.33 -14.30 -1.04
N PHE A 131 6.36 -14.18 -0.15
CA PHE A 131 6.46 -13.32 1.03
C PHE A 131 6.43 -14.10 2.33
N THR A 132 7.31 -13.71 3.22
CA THR A 132 7.25 -14.05 4.64
C THR A 132 6.16 -13.19 5.31
N PRO A 133 5.37 -13.73 6.25
CA PRO A 133 4.47 -12.91 7.06
C PRO A 133 5.23 -11.79 7.77
N GLY A 134 4.62 -10.60 7.80
CA GLY A 134 5.23 -9.41 8.37
C GLY A 134 5.54 -9.55 9.86
N ASP A 135 6.66 -8.99 10.26
CA ASP A 135 7.22 -9.02 11.62
C ASP A 135 7.20 -7.65 12.32
N THR A 136 6.66 -6.61 11.66
CA THR A 136 6.62 -5.25 12.18
C THR A 136 5.50 -5.01 13.20
N GLY A 137 4.49 -5.88 13.23
CA GLY A 137 3.21 -5.61 13.87
C GLY A 137 2.46 -4.45 13.21
N PHE A 138 1.23 -4.17 13.69
CA PHE A 138 0.46 -3.01 13.23
C PHE A 138 1.09 -1.73 13.79
N ARG A 139 1.12 -0.67 12.98
CA ARG A 139 1.76 0.59 13.32
C ARG A 139 0.94 1.79 12.88
N VAL A 140 1.18 2.90 13.56
CA VAL A 140 0.63 4.22 13.23
C VAL A 140 1.78 5.21 13.17
N TRP A 141 1.79 6.06 12.15
CA TRP A 141 2.82 7.06 11.94
C TRP A 141 2.25 8.47 12.04
N ASN A 142 2.96 9.34 12.76
CA ASN A 142 2.69 10.76 12.75
C ASN A 142 3.30 11.35 11.49
N THR A 143 2.44 11.79 10.57
CA THR A 143 2.88 12.51 9.37
C THR A 143 2.52 13.97 9.47
N ARG A 144 3.03 14.78 8.56
CA ARG A 144 2.75 16.23 8.53
C ARG A 144 1.25 16.54 8.59
N TYR A 145 0.38 15.70 8.03
CA TYR A 145 -1.04 16.01 7.86
C TYR A 145 -1.97 15.23 8.78
N ALA A 146 -1.63 14.01 9.14
CA ALA A 146 -2.45 13.17 9.99
C ALA A 146 -1.63 12.02 10.61
N ARG A 147 -2.16 11.41 11.67
CA ARG A 147 -1.72 10.09 12.11
C ARG A 147 -2.37 9.03 11.26
N ILE A 148 -1.57 8.26 10.55
CA ILE A 148 -2.06 7.26 9.61
C ILE A 148 -1.67 5.84 10.03
N GLY A 149 -2.62 4.92 9.90
CA GLY A 149 -2.35 3.48 9.90
C GLY A 149 -2.35 2.96 8.47
N VAL A 150 -1.52 1.95 8.21
CA VAL A 150 -1.46 1.30 6.90
C VAL A 150 -1.49 -0.21 7.10
N GLY A 151 -2.47 -0.89 6.49
CA GLY A 151 -2.46 -2.32 6.22
C GLY A 151 -2.28 -2.54 4.72
N ILE A 152 -2.08 -3.76 4.27
CA ILE A 152 -1.93 -4.06 2.84
C ILE A 152 -3.00 -5.06 2.42
N CYS A 153 -3.84 -4.69 1.44
CA CYS A 153 -4.73 -5.58 0.71
C CYS A 153 -5.50 -6.55 1.64
N TRP A 154 -5.08 -7.81 1.71
CA TRP A 154 -5.73 -8.88 2.48
C TRP A 154 -5.81 -8.61 3.98
N ASP A 155 -4.97 -7.72 4.55
CA ASP A 155 -5.06 -7.28 5.95
C ASP A 155 -6.44 -6.68 6.28
N GLN A 156 -7.14 -6.14 5.29
CA GLN A 156 -8.47 -5.55 5.47
C GLN A 156 -9.56 -6.58 5.85
N TRP A 157 -9.35 -7.88 5.62
CA TRP A 157 -10.29 -8.91 6.06
C TRP A 157 -10.25 -9.15 7.58
N PHE A 158 -9.21 -8.67 8.26
CA PHE A 158 -8.95 -8.89 9.67
C PHE A 158 -9.31 -7.65 10.49
N PRO A 159 -10.48 -7.63 11.17
CA PRO A 159 -10.93 -6.44 11.93
C PRO A 159 -9.97 -6.07 13.06
N GLU A 160 -9.16 -6.99 13.54
CA GLU A 160 -8.13 -6.77 14.55
C GLU A 160 -7.09 -5.75 14.07
N ALA A 161 -6.70 -5.79 12.79
CA ALA A 161 -5.75 -4.85 12.21
C ALA A 161 -6.28 -3.41 12.30
N ALA A 162 -7.50 -3.17 11.81
CA ALA A 162 -8.13 -1.85 11.86
C ALA A 162 -8.33 -1.37 13.30
N ARG A 163 -8.79 -2.26 14.21
CA ARG A 163 -9.04 -1.91 15.61
C ARG A 163 -7.74 -1.59 16.34
N CYS A 164 -6.68 -2.37 16.17
CA CYS A 164 -5.38 -2.08 16.76
C CYS A 164 -4.86 -0.71 16.34
N MET A 165 -4.87 -0.40 15.05
CA MET A 165 -4.42 0.91 14.55
C MET A 165 -5.30 2.05 15.05
N ALA A 166 -6.62 1.86 15.16
CA ALA A 166 -7.53 2.85 15.75
C ALA A 166 -7.19 3.14 17.21
N LEU A 167 -6.97 2.09 18.02
CA LEU A 167 -6.59 2.21 19.43
C LEU A 167 -5.21 2.86 19.61
N MET A 168 -4.30 2.69 18.65
CA MET A 168 -3.01 3.37 18.60
C MET A 168 -3.16 4.84 18.18
N GLY A 169 -4.36 5.28 17.84
CA GLY A 169 -4.72 6.67 17.56
C GLY A 169 -4.58 7.06 16.09
N ALA A 170 -4.70 6.12 15.15
CA ALA A 170 -4.82 6.46 13.74
C ALA A 170 -6.04 7.36 13.51
N GLU A 171 -5.87 8.38 12.69
CA GLU A 171 -6.95 9.27 12.23
C GLU A 171 -7.48 8.84 10.86
N LEU A 172 -6.66 8.14 10.08
CA LEU A 172 -6.97 7.61 8.74
C LEU A 172 -6.32 6.22 8.60
N LEU A 173 -7.04 5.29 7.95
CA LEU A 173 -6.49 3.98 7.54
C LEU A 173 -6.34 3.91 6.04
N PHE A 174 -5.23 3.33 5.59
CA PHE A 174 -4.92 3.10 4.18
C PHE A 174 -4.67 1.62 3.92
N TYR A 175 -5.23 1.12 2.81
CA TYR A 175 -5.05 -0.26 2.35
C TYR A 175 -4.67 -0.27 0.86
N PRO A 176 -3.38 -0.04 0.51
CA PRO A 176 -2.93 -0.28 -0.85
C PRO A 176 -3.28 -1.70 -1.27
N THR A 177 -3.87 -1.86 -2.44
CA THR A 177 -4.51 -3.11 -2.85
C THR A 177 -4.22 -3.40 -4.32
N ALA A 178 -3.99 -4.68 -4.63
CA ALA A 178 -3.99 -5.25 -5.96
C ALA A 178 -5.03 -6.38 -6.00
N ILE A 179 -6.25 -6.04 -6.41
CA ILE A 179 -7.39 -6.96 -6.48
C ILE A 179 -8.16 -6.76 -7.78
N GLY A 180 -8.82 -7.79 -8.24
CA GLY A 180 -9.76 -7.76 -9.36
C GLY A 180 -10.89 -8.76 -9.17
N SER A 181 -11.80 -8.81 -10.12
CA SER A 181 -12.77 -9.90 -10.20
C SER A 181 -12.07 -11.13 -10.78
N GLU A 182 -12.13 -12.25 -10.08
CA GLU A 182 -11.57 -13.51 -10.53
C GLU A 182 -12.62 -14.25 -11.36
N PRO A 183 -12.41 -14.40 -12.68
CA PRO A 183 -13.40 -15.06 -13.54
C PRO A 183 -13.75 -16.49 -13.12
N ILE A 184 -12.82 -17.16 -12.42
CA ILE A 184 -13.00 -18.53 -11.93
C ILE A 184 -14.06 -18.64 -10.82
N LEU A 185 -14.31 -17.55 -10.09
CA LEU A 185 -15.25 -17.56 -8.97
C LEU A 185 -16.70 -17.30 -9.42
N GLU A 186 -16.90 -16.84 -10.65
CA GLU A 186 -18.22 -16.43 -11.19
C GLU A 186 -18.98 -15.45 -10.26
N VAL A 187 -18.26 -14.77 -9.35
CA VAL A 187 -18.82 -13.87 -8.34
C VAL A 187 -18.06 -12.55 -8.36
N ASP A 188 -18.80 -11.44 -8.32
CA ASP A 188 -18.21 -10.13 -8.08
C ASP A 188 -17.95 -9.94 -6.59
N SER A 189 -16.67 -9.90 -6.21
CA SER A 189 -16.23 -9.70 -4.82
C SER A 189 -16.23 -8.25 -4.36
N ALA A 190 -16.37 -7.27 -5.27
CA ALA A 190 -16.29 -5.85 -4.95
C ALA A 190 -17.28 -5.40 -3.87
N PRO A 191 -18.57 -5.82 -3.88
CA PRO A 191 -19.52 -5.44 -2.83
C PRO A 191 -19.14 -5.98 -1.45
N HIS A 192 -18.56 -7.19 -1.38
CA HIS A 192 -18.11 -7.78 -0.12
C HIS A 192 -16.90 -7.04 0.42
N TRP A 193 -15.91 -6.77 -0.42
CA TRP A 193 -14.74 -5.97 -0.10
C TRP A 193 -15.13 -4.59 0.44
N GLN A 194 -16.03 -3.88 -0.25
CA GLN A 194 -16.50 -2.57 0.17
C GLN A 194 -17.22 -2.60 1.53
N ARG A 195 -18.04 -3.61 1.80
CA ARG A 195 -18.72 -3.75 3.10
C ARG A 195 -17.74 -3.94 4.25
N CYS A 196 -16.66 -4.70 4.03
CA CYS A 196 -15.61 -4.89 5.03
C CYS A 196 -14.94 -3.56 5.37
N MET A 197 -14.54 -2.79 4.36
CA MET A 197 -13.94 -1.46 4.53
C MET A 197 -14.90 -0.48 5.23
N GLN A 198 -16.18 -0.48 4.87
CA GLN A 198 -17.22 0.32 5.52
C GLN A 198 -17.42 -0.11 6.98
N GLY A 199 -17.36 -1.41 7.27
CA GLY A 199 -17.42 -1.95 8.62
C GLY A 199 -16.30 -1.42 9.51
N HIS A 200 -15.07 -1.39 9.01
CA HIS A 200 -13.93 -0.82 9.73
C HIS A 200 -14.10 0.68 9.98
N SER A 201 -14.55 1.41 8.96
CA SER A 201 -14.81 2.84 9.08
C SER A 201 -15.88 3.14 10.13
N ALA A 202 -17.01 2.44 10.09
CA ALA A 202 -18.10 2.62 11.02
C ALA A 202 -17.73 2.23 12.46
N ALA A 203 -17.09 1.06 12.63
CA ALA A 203 -16.75 0.51 13.95
C ALA A 203 -15.64 1.31 14.67
N ASN A 204 -14.81 2.05 13.93
CA ASN A 204 -13.71 2.82 14.48
C ASN A 204 -13.89 4.34 14.36
N LEU A 205 -15.01 4.80 13.78
CA LEU A 205 -15.32 6.22 13.53
C LEU A 205 -14.17 6.94 12.80
N MET A 206 -13.60 6.28 11.79
CA MET A 206 -12.39 6.72 11.12
C MET A 206 -12.50 6.43 9.61
N PRO A 207 -12.09 7.37 8.73
CA PRO A 207 -12.05 7.13 7.30
C PRO A 207 -11.08 5.99 6.94
N VAL A 208 -11.49 5.17 5.98
CA VAL A 208 -10.71 4.07 5.40
C VAL A 208 -10.59 4.32 3.89
N ILE A 209 -9.37 4.23 3.37
CA ILE A 209 -8.99 4.54 1.98
C ILE A 209 -8.38 3.29 1.34
#